data_307c206201c9cbc518f54b8c3f209fa8
#
_entry.id   307c206201c9cbc518f54b8c3f209fa8
#
_cell.length_a   1.000
_cell.length_b   1.000
_cell.length_c   1.000
_cell.angle_alpha   90.00
_cell.angle_beta   90.00
_cell.angle_gamma   90.00
#
_symmetry.space_group_name_H-M   'P 1'
#
loop_
_entity.id
_entity.type
_entity.pdbx_description
1 polymer ?
#
loop_
_entity_poly.entity_id
_entity_poly.type
_entity_poly.pdbx_seq_one_letter_code
_entity_poly.pdbx_strand_id
1 'polypeptide(L)'
;MKKILFVTSEARPFAASGGLGDVAGSLPVSLKEAGGEDVDVRVVMPLYASVSQEFRDQMTLKCKFTVKLAWRMQYCGVFELVRDGVTYYFIDNEYYFKRNSLYGSFDDGERFAYFSKAVLDMLDPIGFVPDVLHANDWQSALCVIYHKCRDYYPAMKCVFTIHNIEYQGKYSFAILGDVFDLPQSAENVVGFDGSINLLKGAIVCCDALTTVSPQYANEIKSEYFAQGLHGIINANAYKLSGILNGIDTVYYNPESDSEIPNEFTAKCISGKAKNKAELQKELGLPVKPDTPIIAMISRLVSHKGLDLVCRVAEDMLNADVQLVILGTGESVYENFFRDIADRYPDKVSANIAFDKFLAKRIYASSDIFLMPSKSEPCGLAQMISARYGTVPVVRETGGLYDSIKPYNPETDQGNGITFATYNAHDMLDAIWRALAFYSDKPVWKKIRKNAMKSDFTWGRSAKEYLDLYKNL
;
A
#
# COMPACT_ATOMS: atom_id res chain seq x y z
N MET A 1 -13.05 -27.02 -0.69
CA MET A 1 -12.76 -25.71 -1.31
C MET A 1 -13.12 -24.64 -0.29
N LYS A 2 -12.11 -23.89 0.19
CA LYS A 2 -12.28 -22.79 1.17
C LYS A 2 -12.77 -21.55 0.44
N LYS A 3 -13.87 -20.96 0.88
CA LYS A 3 -14.47 -19.75 0.29
C LYS A 3 -13.97 -18.51 1.02
N ILE A 4 -13.40 -17.55 0.32
CA ILE A 4 -12.80 -16.33 0.88
C ILE A 4 -13.45 -15.12 0.20
N LEU A 5 -14.01 -14.20 0.99
CA LEU A 5 -14.47 -12.90 0.52
C LEU A 5 -13.51 -11.81 1.01
N PHE A 6 -12.77 -11.24 0.08
CA PHE A 6 -11.87 -10.13 0.33
C PHE A 6 -12.64 -8.81 0.21
N VAL A 7 -12.83 -8.11 1.33
CA VAL A 7 -13.60 -6.86 1.40
C VAL A 7 -12.65 -5.68 1.44
N THR A 8 -12.76 -4.78 0.48
CA THR A 8 -11.86 -3.65 0.33
C THR A 8 -12.58 -2.40 -0.15
N SER A 9 -12.03 -1.24 0.20
CA SER A 9 -12.53 0.04 -0.31
C SER A 9 -11.95 0.44 -1.67
N GLU A 10 -10.86 -0.20 -2.11
CA GLU A 10 -10.22 0.06 -3.39
C GLU A 10 -9.51 -1.19 -3.92
N ALA A 11 -9.44 -1.36 -5.23
CA ALA A 11 -8.67 -2.41 -5.90
C ALA A 11 -8.26 -1.98 -7.32
N ARG A 12 -7.00 -2.17 -7.69
CA ARG A 12 -6.56 -2.05 -9.09
C ARG A 12 -7.10 -3.23 -9.91
N PRO A 13 -7.40 -3.00 -11.21
CA PRO A 13 -7.25 -1.75 -11.97
C PRO A 13 -8.48 -0.83 -11.89
N PHE A 14 -9.48 -1.13 -11.06
CA PHE A 14 -10.80 -0.46 -11.07
C PHE A 14 -10.77 0.94 -10.45
N ALA A 15 -10.36 1.03 -9.17
CA ALA A 15 -10.21 2.30 -8.47
C ALA A 15 -9.18 2.14 -7.35
N ALA A 16 -8.20 3.03 -7.28
CA ALA A 16 -7.14 3.00 -6.27
C ALA A 16 -6.58 4.39 -6.01
N SER A 17 -6.29 4.67 -4.74
CA SER A 17 -5.64 5.89 -4.28
C SER A 17 -4.28 5.62 -3.62
N GLY A 18 -4.00 4.39 -3.23
CA GLY A 18 -2.80 4.03 -2.49
C GLY A 18 -2.45 2.55 -2.55
N GLY A 19 -1.58 2.12 -1.63
CA GLY A 19 -1.06 0.75 -1.57
C GLY A 19 -2.09 -0.32 -1.33
N LEU A 20 -3.22 -0.01 -0.67
CA LEU A 20 -4.32 -0.96 -0.50
C LEU A 20 -4.88 -1.40 -1.86
N GLY A 21 -4.99 -0.47 -2.82
CA GLY A 21 -5.45 -0.80 -4.17
C GLY A 21 -4.51 -1.76 -4.89
N ASP A 22 -3.20 -1.62 -4.72
CA ASP A 22 -2.20 -2.55 -5.27
C ASP A 22 -2.33 -3.94 -4.62
N VAL A 23 -2.49 -4.01 -3.29
CA VAL A 23 -2.70 -5.27 -2.56
C VAL A 23 -3.98 -5.97 -3.02
N ALA A 24 -5.11 -5.24 -3.03
CA ALA A 24 -6.41 -5.81 -3.38
C ALA A 24 -6.54 -6.18 -4.87
N GLY A 25 -5.68 -5.62 -5.72
CA GLY A 25 -5.58 -6.01 -7.13
C GLY A 25 -4.71 -7.25 -7.36
N SER A 26 -3.76 -7.55 -6.46
CA SER A 26 -2.76 -8.59 -6.69
C SER A 26 -2.89 -9.79 -5.76
N LEU A 27 -3.10 -9.59 -4.46
CA LEU A 27 -3.18 -10.67 -3.48
C LEU A 27 -4.30 -11.68 -3.79
N PRO A 28 -5.55 -11.28 -4.13
CA PRO A 28 -6.61 -12.24 -4.45
C PRO A 28 -6.27 -13.15 -5.64
N VAL A 29 -5.63 -12.62 -6.67
CA VAL A 29 -5.15 -13.38 -7.84
C VAL A 29 -4.10 -14.40 -7.39
N SER A 30 -3.11 -13.96 -6.61
CA SER A 30 -2.05 -14.84 -6.12
C SER A 30 -2.55 -15.89 -5.12
N LEU A 31 -3.58 -15.59 -4.33
CA LEU A 31 -4.27 -16.57 -3.48
C LEU A 31 -4.94 -17.65 -4.34
N LYS A 32 -5.61 -17.26 -5.42
CA LYS A 32 -6.24 -18.19 -6.37
C LYS A 32 -5.20 -19.05 -7.08
N GLU A 33 -4.10 -18.47 -7.53
CA GLU A 33 -2.99 -19.20 -8.16
C GLU A 33 -2.34 -20.19 -7.21
N ALA A 34 -2.04 -19.79 -5.97
CA ALA A 34 -1.37 -20.62 -4.98
C ALA A 34 -2.30 -21.71 -4.41
N GLY A 35 -3.59 -21.44 -4.29
CA GLY A 35 -4.59 -22.36 -3.74
C GLY A 35 -5.28 -23.25 -4.77
N GLY A 36 -5.21 -22.91 -6.05
CA GLY A 36 -5.79 -23.68 -7.15
C GLY A 36 -7.29 -23.93 -6.98
N GLU A 37 -7.70 -25.19 -7.06
CA GLU A 37 -9.10 -25.61 -6.91
C GLU A 37 -9.56 -25.67 -5.44
N ASP A 38 -8.62 -25.63 -4.49
CA ASP A 38 -8.94 -25.72 -3.06
C ASP A 38 -9.49 -24.43 -2.47
N VAL A 39 -9.42 -23.31 -3.22
CA VAL A 39 -9.92 -22.00 -2.79
C VAL A 39 -10.78 -21.32 -3.84
N ASP A 40 -11.87 -20.69 -3.38
CA ASP A 40 -12.70 -19.75 -4.15
C ASP A 40 -12.52 -18.35 -3.51
N VAL A 41 -11.69 -17.53 -4.14
CA VAL A 41 -11.41 -16.17 -3.69
C VAL A 41 -12.25 -15.21 -4.49
N ARG A 42 -13.01 -14.37 -3.80
CA ARG A 42 -13.81 -13.30 -4.40
C ARG A 42 -13.51 -11.97 -3.72
N VAL A 43 -13.65 -10.90 -4.46
CA VAL A 43 -13.39 -9.53 -3.98
C VAL A 43 -14.69 -8.74 -4.01
N VAL A 44 -14.91 -7.88 -3.03
CA VAL A 44 -16.02 -6.92 -3.07
C VAL A 44 -15.50 -5.51 -2.75
N MET A 45 -15.93 -4.54 -3.56
CA MET A 45 -15.61 -3.12 -3.41
C MET A 45 -16.79 -2.23 -3.83
N PRO A 46 -16.78 -0.94 -3.45
CA PRO A 46 -17.77 0.01 -3.97
C PRO A 46 -17.63 0.24 -5.49
N LEU A 47 -18.73 0.45 -6.19
CA LEU A 47 -18.73 0.88 -7.59
C LEU A 47 -18.56 2.40 -7.70
N TYR A 48 -17.34 2.87 -7.62
CA TYR A 48 -17.03 4.31 -7.70
C TYR A 48 -17.24 4.88 -9.11
N ALA A 49 -17.51 6.19 -9.17
CA ALA A 49 -17.59 6.91 -10.45
C ALA A 49 -16.31 6.82 -11.29
N SER A 50 -15.15 6.68 -10.63
CA SER A 50 -13.83 6.57 -11.28
C SER A 50 -13.59 5.23 -11.99
N VAL A 51 -14.43 4.21 -11.77
CA VAL A 51 -14.34 2.95 -12.52
C VAL A 51 -14.68 3.24 -13.99
N SER A 52 -13.75 2.89 -14.89
CA SER A 52 -13.87 3.21 -16.30
C SER A 52 -15.09 2.55 -16.97
N GLN A 53 -15.59 3.18 -18.02
CA GLN A 53 -16.73 2.63 -18.78
C GLN A 53 -16.40 1.27 -19.40
N GLU A 54 -15.16 1.06 -19.82
CA GLU A 54 -14.68 -0.22 -20.33
C GLU A 54 -14.92 -1.39 -19.35
N PHE A 55 -14.66 -1.17 -18.06
CA PHE A 55 -14.97 -2.19 -17.04
C PHE A 55 -16.46 -2.30 -16.77
N ARG A 56 -17.18 -1.18 -16.72
CA ARG A 56 -18.63 -1.18 -16.50
C ARG A 56 -19.39 -1.95 -17.57
N ASP A 57 -18.96 -1.86 -18.83
CA ASP A 57 -19.57 -2.56 -19.97
C ASP A 57 -19.36 -4.10 -19.88
N GLN A 58 -18.37 -4.56 -19.13
CA GLN A 58 -18.09 -5.97 -18.88
C GLN A 58 -18.82 -6.52 -17.65
N MET A 59 -19.41 -5.65 -16.82
CA MET A 59 -20.10 -6.05 -15.60
C MET A 59 -21.51 -6.58 -15.90
N THR A 60 -21.92 -7.58 -15.15
CA THR A 60 -23.30 -8.09 -15.15
C THR A 60 -23.97 -7.81 -13.83
N LEU A 61 -25.22 -7.36 -13.86
CA LEU A 61 -26.03 -7.21 -12.65
C LEU A 61 -26.38 -8.58 -12.07
N LYS A 62 -25.85 -8.90 -10.89
CA LYS A 62 -26.11 -10.17 -10.21
C LYS A 62 -27.40 -10.19 -9.42
N CYS A 63 -27.62 -9.16 -8.61
CA CYS A 63 -28.85 -8.96 -7.85
C CYS A 63 -29.04 -7.48 -7.49
N LYS A 64 -30.25 -7.17 -7.00
CA LYS A 64 -30.58 -5.88 -6.39
C LYS A 64 -31.48 -6.09 -5.19
N PHE A 65 -31.27 -5.32 -4.15
CA PHE A 65 -32.04 -5.36 -2.92
C PHE A 65 -32.02 -4.00 -2.20
N THR A 66 -32.68 -3.90 -1.08
CA THR A 66 -32.65 -2.70 -0.22
C THR A 66 -31.85 -3.00 1.03
N VAL A 67 -30.84 -2.17 1.29
CA VAL A 67 -30.07 -2.18 2.53
C VAL A 67 -30.75 -1.30 3.56
N LYS A 68 -31.06 -1.87 4.73
CA LYS A 68 -31.54 -1.11 5.89
C LYS A 68 -30.35 -0.72 6.76
N LEU A 69 -30.08 0.58 6.87
CA LEU A 69 -29.08 1.14 7.76
C LEU A 69 -29.75 2.11 8.72
N ALA A 70 -29.98 1.68 9.95
CA ALA A 70 -30.83 2.35 10.93
C ALA A 70 -32.24 2.64 10.36
N TRP A 71 -32.59 3.91 10.18
CA TRP A 71 -33.87 4.32 9.59
C TRP A 71 -33.81 4.46 8.06
N ARG A 72 -32.61 4.41 7.47
CA ARG A 72 -32.41 4.59 6.03
C ARG A 72 -32.72 3.28 5.30
N MET A 73 -33.42 3.41 4.17
CA MET A 73 -33.71 2.31 3.24
C MET A 73 -33.08 2.66 1.90
N GLN A 74 -31.92 2.08 1.60
CA GLN A 74 -31.11 2.45 0.46
C GLN A 74 -31.06 1.34 -0.59
N TYR A 75 -31.19 1.70 -1.86
CA TYR A 75 -30.95 0.80 -2.97
C TYR A 75 -29.53 0.21 -2.94
N CYS A 76 -29.40 -1.06 -3.29
CA CYS A 76 -28.14 -1.74 -3.54
C CYS A 76 -28.24 -2.59 -4.78
N GLY A 77 -27.40 -2.31 -5.78
CA GLY A 77 -27.11 -3.21 -6.90
C GLY A 77 -25.77 -3.90 -6.63
N VAL A 78 -25.69 -5.19 -6.99
CA VAL A 78 -24.44 -5.94 -6.98
C VAL A 78 -24.10 -6.31 -8.42
N PHE A 79 -23.04 -5.72 -8.94
CA PHE A 79 -22.50 -6.09 -10.25
C PHE A 79 -21.34 -7.06 -10.06
N GLU A 80 -21.18 -7.96 -11.04
CA GLU A 80 -20.16 -9.01 -11.05
C GLU A 80 -19.28 -8.88 -12.30
N LEU A 81 -17.97 -9.03 -12.12
CA LEU A 81 -16.99 -9.14 -13.19
C LEU A 81 -15.97 -10.22 -12.82
N VAL A 82 -15.66 -11.12 -13.75
CA VAL A 82 -14.58 -12.10 -13.57
C VAL A 82 -13.32 -11.61 -14.30
N ARG A 83 -12.23 -11.54 -13.58
CA ARG A 83 -10.92 -11.14 -14.13
C ARG A 83 -9.80 -11.93 -13.47
N ASP A 84 -8.84 -12.39 -14.26
CA ASP A 84 -7.66 -13.14 -13.79
C ASP A 84 -8.00 -14.31 -12.86
N GLY A 85 -9.14 -14.99 -13.15
CA GLY A 85 -9.66 -16.12 -12.38
C GLY A 85 -10.32 -15.77 -11.04
N VAL A 86 -10.44 -14.47 -10.71
CA VAL A 86 -11.09 -13.96 -9.50
C VAL A 86 -12.43 -13.29 -9.85
N THR A 87 -13.46 -13.56 -9.04
CA THR A 87 -14.74 -12.87 -9.16
C THR A 87 -14.73 -11.60 -8.32
N TYR A 88 -15.01 -10.47 -8.96
CA TYR A 88 -15.16 -9.16 -8.34
C TYR A 88 -16.62 -8.77 -8.26
N TYR A 89 -17.08 -8.37 -7.08
CA TYR A 89 -18.37 -7.77 -6.84
C TYR A 89 -18.23 -6.27 -6.61
N PHE A 90 -19.16 -5.52 -7.19
CA PHE A 90 -19.21 -4.05 -7.05
C PHE A 90 -20.54 -3.64 -6.45
N ILE A 91 -20.49 -2.97 -5.29
CA ILE A 91 -21.66 -2.44 -4.63
C ILE A 91 -22.06 -1.11 -5.27
N ASP A 92 -23.16 -1.13 -5.99
CA ASP A 92 -23.70 0.03 -6.69
C ASP A 92 -24.69 0.80 -5.82
N ASN A 93 -24.35 2.04 -5.57
CA ASN A 93 -25.23 3.08 -5.05
C ASN A 93 -24.63 4.43 -5.41
N GLU A 94 -25.24 5.11 -6.41
CA GLU A 94 -24.71 6.40 -6.90
C GLU A 94 -24.73 7.49 -5.83
N TYR A 95 -25.68 7.48 -4.90
CA TYR A 95 -25.76 8.46 -3.81
C TYR A 95 -24.49 8.44 -2.96
N TYR A 96 -23.96 7.25 -2.67
CA TYR A 96 -22.75 7.09 -1.84
C TYR A 96 -21.45 7.10 -2.65
N PHE A 97 -21.41 6.53 -3.86
CA PHE A 97 -20.15 6.23 -4.56
C PHE A 97 -19.90 7.01 -5.84
N LYS A 98 -20.86 7.82 -6.32
CA LYS A 98 -20.65 8.73 -7.43
C LYS A 98 -20.05 10.04 -6.93
N ARG A 99 -18.78 9.98 -6.52
CA ARG A 99 -18.02 11.09 -5.94
C ARG A 99 -16.73 11.33 -6.73
N ASN A 100 -16.14 12.52 -6.58
CA ASN A 100 -14.88 12.90 -7.25
C ASN A 100 -13.64 12.23 -6.64
N SER A 101 -13.75 11.73 -5.40
CA SER A 101 -12.67 11.06 -4.68
C SER A 101 -13.19 9.80 -3.98
N LEU A 102 -12.30 8.85 -3.70
CA LEU A 102 -12.64 7.64 -2.98
C LEU A 102 -12.94 7.93 -1.50
N TYR A 103 -12.22 8.88 -0.92
CA TYR A 103 -12.23 9.24 0.51
C TYR A 103 -12.26 10.75 0.71
N GLY A 104 -12.49 11.17 1.96
CA GLY A 104 -12.45 12.57 2.37
C GLY A 104 -13.77 13.30 2.27
N SER A 105 -14.89 12.59 2.07
CA SER A 105 -16.24 13.15 2.15
C SER A 105 -16.69 13.27 3.60
N PHE A 106 -17.46 14.30 3.92
CA PHE A 106 -18.02 14.49 5.26
C PHE A 106 -18.82 13.27 5.75
N ASP A 107 -19.49 12.59 4.84
CA ASP A 107 -20.34 11.42 5.09
C ASP A 107 -19.62 10.07 4.92
N ASP A 108 -18.29 10.02 4.96
CA ASP A 108 -17.53 8.77 4.81
C ASP A 108 -17.93 7.71 5.84
N GLY A 109 -18.29 8.10 7.07
CA GLY A 109 -18.81 7.18 8.08
C GLY A 109 -20.08 6.45 7.61
N GLU A 110 -21.05 7.18 7.06
CA GLU A 110 -22.28 6.61 6.53
C GLU A 110 -22.05 5.79 5.26
N ARG A 111 -21.22 6.29 4.34
CA ARG A 111 -20.87 5.61 3.10
C ARG A 111 -20.29 4.22 3.35
N PHE A 112 -19.32 4.10 4.26
CA PHE A 112 -18.67 2.84 4.57
C PHE A 112 -19.44 1.97 5.55
N ALA A 113 -20.35 2.54 6.36
CA ALA A 113 -21.36 1.78 7.09
C ALA A 113 -22.36 1.12 6.13
N TYR A 114 -22.87 1.87 5.16
CA TYR A 114 -23.71 1.32 4.09
C TYR A 114 -22.97 0.23 3.31
N PHE A 115 -21.73 0.47 2.87
CA PHE A 115 -20.92 -0.53 2.17
C PHE A 115 -20.80 -1.82 2.98
N SER A 116 -20.41 -1.72 4.24
CA SER A 116 -20.20 -2.87 5.11
C SER A 116 -21.50 -3.66 5.34
N LYS A 117 -22.62 -2.96 5.48
CA LYS A 117 -23.92 -3.60 5.62
C LYS A 117 -24.36 -4.29 4.33
N ALA A 118 -24.17 -3.63 3.18
CA ALA A 118 -24.46 -4.18 1.86
C ALA A 118 -23.65 -5.44 1.57
N VAL A 119 -22.38 -5.48 1.98
CA VAL A 119 -21.51 -6.66 1.84
C VAL A 119 -22.06 -7.87 2.59
N LEU A 120 -22.57 -7.70 3.80
CA LEU A 120 -23.16 -8.80 4.56
C LEU A 120 -24.55 -9.20 4.01
N ASP A 121 -25.36 -8.23 3.64
CA ASP A 121 -26.72 -8.48 3.12
C ASP A 121 -26.73 -9.10 1.71
N MET A 122 -25.65 -8.95 0.93
CA MET A 122 -25.55 -9.55 -0.42
C MET A 122 -25.25 -11.05 -0.41
N LEU A 123 -24.71 -11.62 0.67
CA LEU A 123 -24.14 -12.98 0.68
C LEU A 123 -25.17 -14.05 0.27
N ASP A 124 -26.38 -14.00 0.81
CA ASP A 124 -27.48 -14.91 0.42
C ASP A 124 -27.98 -14.63 -1.00
N PRO A 125 -28.28 -13.37 -1.39
CA PRO A 125 -28.71 -13.04 -2.76
C PRO A 125 -27.76 -13.48 -3.87
N ILE A 126 -26.44 -13.46 -3.62
CA ILE A 126 -25.45 -13.93 -4.61
C ILE A 126 -25.17 -15.44 -4.52
N GLY A 127 -25.70 -16.12 -3.49
CA GLY A 127 -25.46 -17.55 -3.25
C GLY A 127 -24.03 -17.87 -2.80
N PHE A 128 -23.36 -16.92 -2.13
CA PHE A 128 -21.98 -17.09 -1.68
C PHE A 128 -21.79 -16.62 -0.24
N VAL A 129 -21.88 -17.54 0.70
CA VAL A 129 -21.48 -17.32 2.09
C VAL A 129 -20.04 -17.79 2.24
N PRO A 130 -19.08 -16.91 2.58
CA PRO A 130 -17.68 -17.29 2.70
C PRO A 130 -17.40 -18.03 4.00
N ASP A 131 -16.37 -18.89 3.99
CA ASP A 131 -15.78 -19.45 5.23
C ASP A 131 -14.95 -18.40 5.96
N VAL A 132 -14.32 -17.52 5.17
CA VAL A 132 -13.50 -16.40 5.69
C VAL A 132 -13.91 -15.09 5.01
N LEU A 133 -14.29 -14.10 5.81
CA LEU A 133 -14.41 -12.69 5.42
C LEU A 133 -13.13 -11.99 5.80
N HIS A 134 -12.38 -11.49 4.81
CA HIS A 134 -11.14 -10.76 5.02
C HIS A 134 -11.34 -9.26 4.76
N ALA A 135 -11.49 -8.50 5.83
CA ALA A 135 -11.72 -7.06 5.79
C ALA A 135 -10.40 -6.27 5.88
N ASN A 136 -10.34 -5.14 5.19
CA ASN A 136 -9.13 -4.32 5.02
C ASN A 136 -9.38 -2.88 5.43
N ASP A 137 -8.63 -2.37 6.39
CA ASP A 137 -8.70 -1.03 6.97
C ASP A 137 -10.08 -0.63 7.50
N TRP A 138 -10.17 0.58 8.08
CA TRP A 138 -11.37 1.05 8.78
C TRP A 138 -12.63 1.10 7.91
N GLN A 139 -12.49 1.27 6.59
CA GLN A 139 -13.60 1.36 5.65
C GLN A 139 -14.41 0.05 5.57
N SER A 140 -13.80 -1.06 5.87
CA SER A 140 -14.46 -2.38 5.92
C SER A 140 -14.62 -2.94 7.34
N ALA A 141 -14.18 -2.19 8.35
CA ALA A 141 -14.19 -2.61 9.75
C ALA A 141 -15.59 -2.98 10.25
N LEU A 142 -16.62 -2.26 9.81
CA LEU A 142 -18.01 -2.54 10.20
C LEU A 142 -18.50 -3.90 9.70
N CYS A 143 -17.92 -4.52 8.65
CA CYS A 143 -18.26 -5.91 8.30
C CYS A 143 -17.95 -6.85 9.46
N VAL A 144 -16.78 -6.70 10.08
CA VAL A 144 -16.32 -7.51 11.21
C VAL A 144 -17.12 -7.20 12.47
N ILE A 145 -17.41 -5.93 12.71
CA ILE A 145 -18.18 -5.46 13.89
C ILE A 145 -19.64 -5.94 13.81
N TYR A 146 -20.31 -5.81 12.65
CA TYR A 146 -21.67 -6.30 12.45
C TYR A 146 -21.76 -7.82 12.56
N HIS A 147 -20.81 -8.54 11.94
CA HIS A 147 -20.73 -9.99 12.08
C HIS A 147 -20.76 -10.40 13.56
N LYS A 148 -19.88 -9.78 14.38
CA LYS A 148 -19.77 -10.12 15.81
C LYS A 148 -20.95 -9.64 16.65
N CYS A 149 -21.41 -8.40 16.45
CA CYS A 149 -22.44 -7.79 17.28
C CYS A 149 -23.87 -8.26 16.94
N ARG A 150 -24.09 -8.81 15.73
CA ARG A 150 -25.42 -9.24 15.26
C ARG A 150 -25.50 -10.71 14.91
N ASP A 151 -24.43 -11.45 15.20
CA ASP A 151 -24.34 -12.90 14.94
C ASP A 151 -24.67 -13.29 13.49
N TYR A 152 -24.22 -12.45 12.54
CA TYR A 152 -24.33 -12.76 11.11
C TYR A 152 -23.45 -13.97 10.75
N TYR A 153 -24.04 -15.04 10.20
CA TYR A 153 -23.29 -16.21 9.74
C TYR A 153 -22.28 -16.75 10.76
N PRO A 154 -22.71 -17.33 11.90
CA PRO A 154 -21.83 -17.68 13.04
C PRO A 154 -20.64 -18.58 12.69
N ALA A 155 -20.73 -19.36 11.61
CA ALA A 155 -19.65 -20.23 11.14
C ALA A 155 -18.55 -19.48 10.37
N MET A 156 -18.84 -18.27 9.87
CA MET A 156 -17.88 -17.45 9.13
C MET A 156 -16.81 -16.90 10.06
N LYS A 157 -15.56 -16.97 9.63
CA LYS A 157 -14.41 -16.37 10.34
C LYS A 157 -14.05 -15.02 9.78
N CYS A 158 -13.60 -14.12 10.62
CA CYS A 158 -13.18 -12.77 10.20
C CYS A 158 -11.68 -12.58 10.36
N VAL A 159 -11.00 -12.26 9.26
CA VAL A 159 -9.64 -11.74 9.22
C VAL A 159 -9.72 -10.22 9.02
N PHE A 160 -8.91 -9.49 9.76
CA PHE A 160 -8.82 -8.04 9.62
C PHE A 160 -7.38 -7.60 9.38
N THR A 161 -7.12 -6.90 8.27
CA THR A 161 -5.79 -6.37 7.94
C THR A 161 -5.71 -4.87 8.18
N ILE A 162 -4.70 -4.44 8.94
CA ILE A 162 -4.31 -3.05 9.11
C ILE A 162 -3.24 -2.71 8.08
N HIS A 163 -3.57 -1.90 7.08
CA HIS A 163 -2.60 -1.39 6.10
C HIS A 163 -1.90 -0.13 6.61
N ASN A 164 -2.64 0.73 7.32
CA ASN A 164 -2.05 1.89 8.00
C ASN A 164 -2.86 2.25 9.26
N ILE A 165 -2.25 2.08 10.44
CA ILE A 165 -2.89 2.34 11.74
C ILE A 165 -3.21 3.83 11.98
N GLU A 166 -2.70 4.73 11.17
CA GLU A 166 -3.00 6.17 11.24
C GLU A 166 -4.48 6.45 10.93
N TYR A 167 -5.08 5.67 10.03
CA TYR A 167 -6.47 5.82 9.59
C TYR A 167 -7.40 4.91 10.39
N GLN A 168 -8.10 5.48 11.36
CA GLN A 168 -8.81 4.70 12.39
C GLN A 168 -10.34 4.73 12.26
N GLY A 169 -10.91 5.61 11.45
CA GLY A 169 -12.36 5.78 11.37
C GLY A 169 -12.94 6.26 12.70
N LYS A 170 -12.53 7.48 13.13
CA LYS A 170 -12.96 8.10 14.40
C LYS A 170 -14.20 8.96 14.20
N TYR A 171 -15.20 8.76 15.06
CA TYR A 171 -16.48 9.46 14.97
C TYR A 171 -17.08 9.72 16.36
N SER A 172 -18.02 10.67 16.44
CA SER A 172 -18.77 10.94 17.67
C SER A 172 -19.71 9.78 18.01
N PHE A 173 -19.91 9.51 19.31
CA PHE A 173 -20.93 8.56 19.78
C PHE A 173 -22.38 8.95 19.39
N ALA A 174 -22.62 10.22 19.07
CA ALA A 174 -23.93 10.66 18.61
C ALA A 174 -24.43 9.93 17.35
N ILE A 175 -23.52 9.38 16.54
CA ILE A 175 -23.89 8.65 15.30
C ILE A 175 -23.89 7.13 15.46
N LEU A 176 -23.66 6.58 16.67
CA LEU A 176 -23.56 5.14 16.91
C LEU A 176 -24.80 4.38 16.40
N GLY A 177 -25.99 4.81 16.82
CA GLY A 177 -27.25 4.18 16.39
C GLY A 177 -27.76 4.73 15.07
N ASP A 178 -27.68 6.06 14.87
CA ASP A 178 -28.25 6.73 13.71
C ASP A 178 -27.55 6.43 12.38
N VAL A 179 -26.23 6.39 12.39
CA VAL A 179 -25.41 6.17 11.17
C VAL A 179 -24.86 4.75 11.11
N PHE A 180 -24.29 4.25 12.21
CA PHE A 180 -23.67 2.93 12.24
C PHE A 180 -24.66 1.80 12.55
N ASP A 181 -25.91 2.11 12.86
CA ASP A 181 -26.93 1.10 13.18
C ASP A 181 -26.45 0.08 14.24
N LEU A 182 -25.65 0.54 15.19
CA LEU A 182 -25.12 -0.25 16.28
C LEU A 182 -25.92 -0.03 17.57
N PRO A 183 -26.16 -1.09 18.37
CA PRO A 183 -26.83 -0.93 19.66
C PRO A 183 -25.90 -0.21 20.66
N GLN A 184 -26.47 0.38 21.69
CA GLN A 184 -25.72 1.06 22.76
C GLN A 184 -24.67 0.17 23.42
N SER A 185 -24.91 -1.15 23.53
CA SER A 185 -23.96 -2.12 24.06
C SER A 185 -22.67 -2.22 23.23
N ALA A 186 -22.70 -1.82 21.95
CA ALA A 186 -21.52 -1.82 21.09
C ALA A 186 -20.51 -0.69 21.45
N GLU A 187 -20.88 0.28 22.31
CA GLU A 187 -19.93 1.26 22.82
C GLU A 187 -18.67 0.61 23.42
N ASN A 188 -18.83 -0.47 24.16
CA ASN A 188 -17.69 -1.23 24.71
C ASN A 188 -16.77 -1.81 23.63
N VAL A 189 -17.32 -2.10 22.45
CA VAL A 189 -16.58 -2.66 21.31
C VAL A 189 -15.88 -1.57 20.53
N VAL A 190 -16.58 -0.48 20.17
CA VAL A 190 -16.05 0.56 19.29
C VAL A 190 -15.53 1.79 20.01
N GLY A 191 -15.86 1.96 21.31
CA GLY A 191 -15.46 3.12 22.09
C GLY A 191 -13.96 3.13 22.42
N PHE A 192 -13.31 4.26 22.15
CA PHE A 192 -11.92 4.49 22.48
C PHE A 192 -11.66 6.00 22.57
N ASP A 193 -11.01 6.42 23.66
CA ASP A 193 -10.62 7.83 23.89
C ASP A 193 -11.75 8.85 23.64
N GLY A 194 -12.93 8.58 24.26
CA GLY A 194 -14.10 9.46 24.19
C GLY A 194 -14.80 9.51 22.83
N SER A 195 -14.47 8.64 21.90
CA SER A 195 -15.05 8.58 20.56
C SER A 195 -15.27 7.15 20.07
N ILE A 196 -16.03 6.98 19.00
CA ILE A 196 -16.07 5.75 18.23
C ILE A 196 -14.74 5.62 17.47
N ASN A 197 -14.14 4.42 17.50
CA ASN A 197 -12.99 4.05 16.72
C ASN A 197 -13.25 2.71 16.02
N LEU A 198 -13.51 2.76 14.72
CA LEU A 198 -13.91 1.59 13.94
C LEU A 198 -12.77 0.58 13.80
N LEU A 199 -11.51 1.08 13.66
CA LEU A 199 -10.33 0.22 13.61
C LEU A 199 -10.21 -0.61 14.91
N LYS A 200 -10.34 0.05 16.08
CA LYS A 200 -10.35 -0.63 17.39
C LYS A 200 -11.45 -1.68 17.48
N GLY A 201 -12.64 -1.35 17.00
CA GLY A 201 -13.76 -2.30 16.99
C GLY A 201 -13.45 -3.55 16.17
N ALA A 202 -12.90 -3.40 14.97
CA ALA A 202 -12.51 -4.54 14.12
C ALA A 202 -11.36 -5.35 14.74
N ILE A 203 -10.35 -4.69 15.34
CA ILE A 203 -9.26 -5.37 16.06
C ILE A 203 -9.81 -6.28 17.16
N VAL A 204 -10.78 -5.81 17.93
CA VAL A 204 -11.35 -6.59 19.04
C VAL A 204 -12.19 -7.75 18.51
N CYS A 205 -12.98 -7.54 17.44
CA CYS A 205 -13.98 -8.48 16.94
C CYS A 205 -13.43 -9.57 16.02
N CYS A 206 -12.33 -9.35 15.31
CA CYS A 206 -11.81 -10.33 14.35
C CYS A 206 -11.28 -11.59 15.02
N ASP A 207 -11.29 -12.73 14.27
CA ASP A 207 -10.67 -13.99 14.70
C ASP A 207 -9.14 -13.97 14.51
N ALA A 208 -8.66 -13.38 13.41
CA ALA A 208 -7.23 -13.14 13.17
C ALA A 208 -7.01 -11.67 12.75
N LEU A 209 -5.92 -11.10 13.24
CA LEU A 209 -5.45 -9.74 12.96
C LEU A 209 -4.16 -9.82 12.17
N THR A 210 -4.10 -9.14 11.03
CA THR A 210 -2.87 -9.05 10.25
C THR A 210 -2.45 -7.62 9.99
N THR A 211 -1.19 -7.44 9.68
CA THR A 211 -0.66 -6.21 9.09
C THR A 211 0.38 -6.54 8.03
N VAL A 212 0.85 -5.52 7.32
CA VAL A 212 1.50 -5.64 6.02
C VAL A 212 3.02 -5.84 6.06
N SER A 213 3.58 -6.09 7.25
CA SER A 213 4.96 -6.57 7.42
C SER A 213 5.21 -7.10 8.84
N PRO A 214 6.13 -8.06 9.04
CA PRO A 214 6.50 -8.56 10.37
C PRO A 214 7.06 -7.48 11.30
N GLN A 215 7.93 -6.61 10.78
CA GLN A 215 8.49 -5.51 11.57
C GLN A 215 7.41 -4.49 11.96
N TYR A 216 6.49 -4.16 11.05
CA TYR A 216 5.39 -3.25 11.39
C TYR A 216 4.44 -3.85 12.44
N ALA A 217 4.20 -5.17 12.41
CA ALA A 217 3.45 -5.86 13.47
C ALA A 217 4.11 -5.72 14.85
N ASN A 218 5.45 -5.63 14.90
CA ASN A 218 6.18 -5.35 16.14
C ASN A 218 6.14 -3.86 16.51
N GLU A 219 6.28 -2.97 15.54
CA GLU A 219 6.29 -1.52 15.75
C GLU A 219 4.95 -1.01 16.31
N ILE A 220 3.80 -1.45 15.78
CA ILE A 220 2.48 -1.02 16.25
C ILE A 220 2.11 -1.50 17.66
N LYS A 221 2.94 -2.34 18.30
CA LYS A 221 2.83 -2.68 19.72
C LYS A 221 3.38 -1.58 20.62
N SER A 222 4.19 -0.67 20.09
CA SER A 222 4.79 0.44 20.84
C SER A 222 3.95 1.72 20.75
N GLU A 223 4.02 2.55 21.76
CA GLU A 223 3.30 3.82 21.82
C GLU A 223 3.66 4.75 20.65
N TYR A 224 4.92 4.76 20.26
CA TYR A 224 5.44 5.62 19.19
C TYR A 224 4.79 5.37 17.83
N PHE A 225 4.50 4.11 17.48
CA PHE A 225 3.97 3.75 16.17
C PHE A 225 2.47 3.46 16.15
N ALA A 226 1.86 3.19 17.30
CA ALA A 226 0.48 2.69 17.37
C ALA A 226 -0.60 3.78 17.27
N GLN A 227 -0.27 5.05 17.13
CA GLN A 227 -1.24 6.14 17.04
C GLN A 227 -2.29 6.11 18.17
N GLY A 228 -1.83 5.80 19.40
CA GLY A 228 -2.65 5.66 20.59
C GLY A 228 -3.23 4.25 20.84
N LEU A 229 -3.19 3.35 19.86
CA LEU A 229 -3.82 2.02 19.96
C LEU A 229 -2.90 0.93 20.57
N HIS A 230 -1.70 1.25 21.07
CA HIS A 230 -0.73 0.26 21.58
C HIS A 230 -1.32 -0.69 22.64
N GLY A 231 -2.14 -0.18 23.56
CA GLY A 231 -2.81 -1.00 24.57
C GLY A 231 -3.79 -2.02 23.96
N ILE A 232 -4.56 -1.59 22.95
CA ILE A 232 -5.49 -2.46 22.21
C ILE A 232 -4.74 -3.50 21.39
N ILE A 233 -3.68 -3.10 20.68
CA ILE A 233 -2.84 -4.02 19.90
C ILE A 233 -2.20 -5.07 20.82
N ASN A 234 -1.62 -4.66 21.96
CA ASN A 234 -0.97 -5.58 22.90
C ASN A 234 -1.97 -6.57 23.52
N ALA A 235 -3.18 -6.12 23.87
CA ALA A 235 -4.24 -6.99 24.38
C ALA A 235 -4.71 -8.03 23.35
N ASN A 236 -4.49 -7.78 22.05
CA ASN A 236 -4.86 -8.65 20.93
C ASN A 236 -3.63 -9.24 20.21
N ALA A 237 -2.44 -9.14 20.79
CA ALA A 237 -1.19 -9.57 20.16
C ALA A 237 -1.13 -11.09 19.86
N TYR A 238 -1.91 -11.90 20.58
CA TYR A 238 -1.98 -13.36 20.38
C TYR A 238 -2.55 -13.76 19.03
N LYS A 239 -3.31 -12.88 18.36
CA LYS A 239 -3.88 -13.11 17.03
C LYS A 239 -3.27 -12.21 15.95
N LEU A 240 -2.27 -11.39 16.29
CA LEU A 240 -1.59 -10.47 15.37
C LEU A 240 -0.43 -11.16 14.66
N SER A 241 -0.42 -11.11 13.35
CA SER A 241 0.71 -11.49 12.50
C SER A 241 1.03 -10.41 11.47
N GLY A 242 2.30 -10.32 11.07
CA GLY A 242 2.76 -9.46 9.99
C GLY A 242 3.06 -10.30 8.76
N ILE A 243 2.44 -9.99 7.63
CA ILE A 243 2.68 -10.65 6.35
C ILE A 243 3.14 -9.60 5.34
N LEU A 244 4.37 -9.74 4.85
CA LEU A 244 4.95 -8.76 3.94
C LEU A 244 4.22 -8.77 2.60
N ASN A 245 3.79 -7.61 2.09
CA ASN A 245 3.19 -7.50 0.76
C ASN A 245 4.21 -7.79 -0.33
N GLY A 246 3.72 -8.26 -1.47
CA GLY A 246 4.48 -8.35 -2.71
C GLY A 246 4.25 -7.15 -3.64
N ILE A 247 4.82 -7.22 -4.83
CA ILE A 247 4.53 -6.32 -5.95
C ILE A 247 4.06 -7.13 -7.16
N ASP A 248 3.32 -6.48 -8.06
CA ASP A 248 3.00 -7.06 -9.37
C ASP A 248 4.25 -7.08 -10.24
N THR A 249 4.90 -8.25 -10.33
CA THR A 249 6.14 -8.44 -11.09
C THR A 249 5.93 -8.59 -12.59
N VAL A 250 4.68 -8.66 -13.06
CA VAL A 250 4.33 -8.61 -14.48
C VAL A 250 4.23 -7.14 -14.90
N TYR A 251 3.47 -6.34 -14.15
CA TYR A 251 3.33 -4.90 -14.40
C TYR A 251 4.64 -4.12 -14.18
N TYR A 252 5.42 -4.49 -13.15
CA TYR A 252 6.74 -3.92 -12.87
C TYR A 252 7.85 -4.86 -13.34
N ASN A 253 8.04 -4.94 -14.66
CA ASN A 253 9.04 -5.81 -15.26
C ASN A 253 9.91 -5.06 -16.29
N PRO A 254 11.17 -4.71 -15.96
CA PRO A 254 12.04 -3.98 -16.88
C PRO A 254 12.38 -4.74 -18.17
N GLU A 255 12.06 -6.04 -18.24
CA GLU A 255 12.29 -6.88 -19.43
C GLU A 255 11.18 -6.76 -20.49
N SER A 256 10.00 -6.21 -20.10
CA SER A 256 8.82 -6.11 -20.97
C SER A 256 7.97 -4.86 -20.68
N ASP A 257 8.52 -3.85 -20.00
CA ASP A 257 7.81 -2.62 -19.69
C ASP A 257 7.82 -1.67 -20.88
N SER A 258 6.70 -1.58 -21.59
CA SER A 258 6.54 -0.69 -22.74
C SER A 258 6.54 0.81 -22.38
N GLU A 259 6.49 1.17 -21.12
CA GLU A 259 6.46 2.56 -20.64
C GLU A 259 7.87 3.12 -20.38
N ILE A 260 8.92 2.27 -20.50
CA ILE A 260 10.31 2.69 -20.44
C ILE A 260 10.94 2.71 -21.84
N PRO A 261 11.83 3.69 -22.16
CA PRO A 261 12.39 3.81 -23.50
C PRO A 261 13.24 2.60 -23.95
N ASN A 262 13.92 1.96 -23.02
CA ASN A 262 14.78 0.80 -23.31
C ASN A 262 14.58 -0.30 -22.28
N GLU A 263 14.19 -1.47 -22.72
CA GLU A 263 14.09 -2.66 -21.87
C GLU A 263 15.49 -3.14 -21.44
N PHE A 264 15.54 -3.81 -20.28
CA PHE A 264 16.78 -4.37 -19.75
C PHE A 264 16.53 -5.52 -18.77
N THR A 265 17.56 -6.30 -18.51
CA THR A 265 17.51 -7.43 -17.59
C THR A 265 18.64 -7.33 -16.56
N ALA A 266 18.57 -8.12 -15.49
CA ALA A 266 19.64 -8.24 -14.51
C ALA A 266 20.97 -8.74 -15.12
N LYS A 267 20.91 -9.43 -16.28
CA LYS A 267 22.09 -9.91 -17.02
C LYS A 267 22.61 -8.87 -18.01
N CYS A 268 21.72 -8.09 -18.63
CA CYS A 268 22.05 -7.07 -19.64
C CYS A 268 21.46 -5.72 -19.23
N ILE A 269 22.26 -4.91 -18.55
CA ILE A 269 21.85 -3.65 -17.93
C ILE A 269 22.04 -2.42 -18.84
N SER A 270 22.49 -2.59 -20.08
CA SER A 270 22.79 -1.46 -20.98
C SER A 270 21.58 -0.58 -21.26
N GLY A 271 20.36 -1.14 -21.26
CA GLY A 271 19.11 -0.38 -21.40
C GLY A 271 18.93 0.64 -20.26
N LYS A 272 19.27 0.28 -19.02
CA LYS A 272 19.18 1.21 -17.87
C LYS A 272 20.09 2.44 -18.05
N ALA A 273 21.30 2.27 -18.58
CA ALA A 273 22.19 3.40 -18.87
C ALA A 273 21.63 4.35 -19.94
N LYS A 274 20.95 3.79 -20.96
CA LYS A 274 20.25 4.58 -21.98
C LYS A 274 19.04 5.29 -21.38
N ASN A 275 18.24 4.61 -20.57
CA ASN A 275 17.11 5.21 -19.86
C ASN A 275 17.55 6.38 -18.97
N LYS A 276 18.69 6.25 -18.28
CA LYS A 276 19.27 7.34 -17.50
C LYS A 276 19.54 8.59 -18.34
N ALA A 277 20.19 8.44 -19.48
CA ALA A 277 20.47 9.54 -20.38
C ALA A 277 19.18 10.19 -20.93
N GLU A 278 18.17 9.39 -21.25
CA GLU A 278 16.88 9.90 -21.70
C GLU A 278 16.11 10.65 -20.59
N LEU A 279 16.10 10.11 -19.36
CA LEU A 279 15.49 10.79 -18.21
C LEU A 279 16.19 12.13 -17.91
N GLN A 280 17.53 12.18 -17.94
CA GLN A 280 18.28 13.42 -17.75
C GLN A 280 17.87 14.49 -18.78
N LYS A 281 17.73 14.12 -20.05
CA LYS A 281 17.25 15.03 -21.12
C LYS A 281 15.81 15.48 -20.87
N GLU A 282 14.92 14.54 -20.58
CA GLU A 282 13.50 14.78 -20.33
C GLU A 282 13.30 15.80 -19.19
N LEU A 283 14.10 15.66 -18.12
CA LEU A 283 14.03 16.49 -16.92
C LEU A 283 14.89 17.77 -16.99
N GLY A 284 15.54 18.04 -18.11
CA GLY A 284 16.41 19.22 -18.29
C GLY A 284 17.72 19.16 -17.50
N LEU A 285 18.12 17.98 -17.02
CA LEU A 285 19.38 17.78 -16.31
C LEU A 285 20.53 17.52 -17.30
N PRO A 286 21.77 17.95 -16.98
CA PRO A 286 22.94 17.58 -17.76
C PRO A 286 23.09 16.07 -17.91
N VAL A 287 23.34 15.59 -19.13
CA VAL A 287 23.55 14.17 -19.40
C VAL A 287 24.95 13.76 -18.93
N LYS A 288 25.01 13.12 -17.77
CA LYS A 288 26.24 12.67 -17.11
C LYS A 288 26.12 11.20 -16.73
N PRO A 289 26.72 10.28 -17.48
CA PRO A 289 26.56 8.83 -17.28
C PRO A 289 27.10 8.35 -15.93
N ASP A 290 28.16 8.97 -15.42
CA ASP A 290 28.83 8.56 -14.18
C ASP A 290 28.32 9.26 -12.92
N THR A 291 27.61 10.37 -13.06
CA THR A 291 26.97 11.07 -11.93
C THR A 291 25.72 10.30 -11.47
N PRO A 292 25.64 9.79 -10.24
CA PRO A 292 24.48 9.02 -9.79
C PRO A 292 23.22 9.88 -9.66
N ILE A 293 22.07 9.32 -10.06
CA ILE A 293 20.76 9.90 -9.82
C ILE A 293 20.19 9.30 -8.53
N ILE A 294 19.92 10.15 -7.55
CA ILE A 294 19.16 9.83 -6.34
C ILE A 294 17.70 10.20 -6.60
N ALA A 295 16.78 9.26 -6.49
CA ALA A 295 15.36 9.50 -6.73
C ALA A 295 14.52 9.30 -5.49
N MET A 296 13.45 10.09 -5.38
CA MET A 296 12.37 9.92 -4.42
C MET A 296 11.03 10.00 -5.15
N ILE A 297 10.17 9.00 -4.94
CA ILE A 297 8.80 8.96 -5.46
C ILE A 297 7.87 8.68 -4.29
N SER A 298 7.11 9.68 -3.83
CA SER A 298 6.19 9.50 -2.72
C SER A 298 5.18 10.63 -2.62
N ARG A 299 4.16 10.46 -1.76
CA ARG A 299 3.43 11.62 -1.26
C ARG A 299 4.39 12.52 -0.47
N LEU A 300 4.34 13.82 -0.71
CA LEU A 300 5.21 14.78 -0.03
C LEU A 300 4.62 15.18 1.33
N VAL A 301 4.67 14.26 2.29
CA VAL A 301 4.10 14.40 3.63
C VAL A 301 5.14 14.05 4.71
N SER A 302 4.93 14.57 5.92
CA SER A 302 5.92 14.54 7.02
C SER A 302 6.42 13.13 7.38
N HIS A 303 5.53 12.12 7.40
CA HIS A 303 5.93 10.74 7.77
C HIS A 303 6.83 10.06 6.73
N LYS A 304 7.04 10.65 5.54
CA LYS A 304 7.99 10.16 4.52
C LYS A 304 9.44 10.60 4.77
N GLY A 305 9.70 11.33 5.86
CA GLY A 305 11.06 11.73 6.27
C GLY A 305 11.66 12.84 5.41
N LEU A 306 10.80 13.66 4.78
CA LEU A 306 11.23 14.76 3.93
C LEU A 306 11.93 15.86 4.72
N ASP A 307 11.61 16.03 6.00
CA ASP A 307 12.29 16.93 6.92
C ASP A 307 13.78 16.59 7.06
N LEU A 308 14.13 15.29 7.06
CA LEU A 308 15.53 14.84 7.06
C LEU A 308 16.23 15.23 5.76
N VAL A 309 15.56 15.08 4.63
CA VAL A 309 16.10 15.48 3.32
C VAL A 309 16.27 16.97 3.25
N CYS A 310 15.26 17.75 3.64
CA CYS A 310 15.35 19.22 3.67
C CYS A 310 16.53 19.71 4.51
N ARG A 311 16.82 19.02 5.64
CA ARG A 311 17.91 19.42 6.57
C ARG A 311 19.30 19.28 5.97
N VAL A 312 19.54 18.30 5.09
CA VAL A 312 20.87 17.98 4.54
C VAL A 312 20.93 18.04 3.01
N ALA A 313 19.94 18.64 2.36
CA ALA A 313 19.87 18.70 0.91
C ALA A 313 21.11 19.37 0.29
N GLU A 314 21.56 20.49 0.86
CA GLU A 314 22.75 21.20 0.36
C GLU A 314 24.03 20.39 0.59
N ASP A 315 24.18 19.75 1.75
CA ASP A 315 25.32 18.86 2.02
C ASP A 315 25.37 17.70 1.01
N MET A 316 24.22 17.10 0.71
CA MET A 316 24.12 16.04 -0.30
C MET A 316 24.47 16.57 -1.70
N LEU A 317 24.02 17.76 -2.06
CA LEU A 317 24.28 18.40 -3.36
C LEU A 317 25.70 18.93 -3.52
N ASN A 318 26.52 19.00 -2.46
CA ASN A 318 27.96 19.28 -2.57
C ASN A 318 28.71 18.15 -3.30
N ALA A 319 28.18 16.92 -3.28
CA ALA A 319 28.71 15.84 -4.09
C ALA A 319 28.31 15.97 -5.58
N ASP A 320 28.98 15.22 -6.46
CA ASP A 320 28.55 15.10 -7.86
C ASP A 320 27.39 14.10 -7.95
N VAL A 321 26.18 14.56 -7.68
CA VAL A 321 24.92 13.82 -7.71
C VAL A 321 23.83 14.62 -8.41
N GLN A 322 22.83 13.92 -8.91
CA GLN A 322 21.56 14.50 -9.35
C GLN A 322 20.42 13.97 -8.46
N LEU A 323 19.49 14.85 -8.09
CA LEU A 323 18.33 14.54 -7.26
C LEU A 323 17.05 14.70 -8.07
N VAL A 324 16.23 13.64 -8.13
CA VAL A 324 14.95 13.66 -8.85
C VAL A 324 13.83 13.36 -7.87
N ILE A 325 12.90 14.30 -7.74
CA ILE A 325 11.71 14.19 -6.88
C ILE A 325 10.46 14.07 -7.75
N LEU A 326 9.58 13.13 -7.40
CA LEU A 326 8.24 13.03 -7.99
C LEU A 326 7.21 12.82 -6.88
N GLY A 327 6.23 13.70 -6.81
CA GLY A 327 5.11 13.57 -5.87
C GLY A 327 4.39 14.87 -5.60
N THR A 328 3.29 14.79 -4.87
CA THR A 328 2.49 15.92 -4.37
C THR A 328 2.19 15.74 -2.89
N GLY A 329 1.90 16.82 -2.17
CA GLY A 329 1.53 16.73 -0.77
C GLY A 329 1.45 18.05 -0.03
N GLU A 330 2.17 18.18 1.08
CA GLU A 330 2.18 19.38 1.90
C GLU A 330 2.97 20.49 1.23
N SER A 331 2.39 21.69 1.19
CA SER A 331 2.97 22.85 0.49
C SER A 331 4.38 23.20 0.98
N VAL A 332 4.70 22.94 2.24
CA VAL A 332 6.03 23.18 2.80
C VAL A 332 7.10 22.37 2.07
N TYR A 333 6.84 21.10 1.78
CA TYR A 333 7.79 20.25 1.05
C TYR A 333 7.79 20.54 -0.45
N GLU A 334 6.60 20.74 -1.04
CA GLU A 334 6.51 21.11 -2.46
C GLU A 334 7.29 22.37 -2.77
N ASN A 335 7.14 23.43 -1.94
CA ASN A 335 7.84 24.69 -2.12
C ASN A 335 9.35 24.54 -1.88
N PHE A 336 9.76 23.76 -0.87
CA PHE A 336 11.17 23.48 -0.65
C PHE A 336 11.83 22.83 -1.87
N PHE A 337 11.19 21.80 -2.45
CA PHE A 337 11.77 21.12 -3.61
C PHE A 337 11.77 21.98 -4.87
N ARG A 338 10.80 22.87 -5.07
CA ARG A 338 10.84 23.88 -6.14
C ARG A 338 12.01 24.85 -5.95
N ASP A 339 12.16 25.39 -4.73
CA ASP A 339 13.23 26.33 -4.41
C ASP A 339 14.63 25.71 -4.62
N ILE A 340 14.85 24.49 -4.14
CA ILE A 340 16.15 23.84 -4.30
C ILE A 340 16.43 23.49 -5.78
N ALA A 341 15.40 23.16 -6.58
CA ALA A 341 15.54 22.93 -8.02
C ALA A 341 15.91 24.23 -8.75
N ASP A 342 15.30 25.36 -8.38
CA ASP A 342 15.63 26.67 -8.95
C ASP A 342 17.08 27.10 -8.61
N ARG A 343 17.57 26.79 -7.40
CA ARG A 343 18.93 27.09 -6.97
C ARG A 343 19.99 26.17 -7.58
N TYR A 344 19.62 24.92 -7.87
CA TYR A 344 20.54 23.91 -8.41
C TYR A 344 19.98 23.24 -9.68
N PRO A 345 19.70 24.01 -10.76
CA PRO A 345 18.99 23.51 -11.95
C PRO A 345 19.74 22.39 -12.69
N ASP A 346 21.08 22.33 -12.58
CA ASP A 346 21.89 21.27 -13.16
C ASP A 346 21.95 19.98 -12.32
N LYS A 347 21.41 20.02 -11.10
CA LYS A 347 21.47 18.91 -10.14
C LYS A 347 20.12 18.41 -9.65
N VAL A 348 19.08 19.23 -9.64
CA VAL A 348 17.79 18.90 -9.03
C VAL A 348 16.66 19.05 -10.03
N SER A 349 15.81 18.03 -10.13
CA SER A 349 14.53 18.12 -10.84
C SER A 349 13.39 17.77 -9.88
N ALA A 350 12.52 18.76 -9.60
CA ALA A 350 11.36 18.62 -8.74
C ALA A 350 10.08 18.54 -9.57
N ASN A 351 9.51 17.34 -9.66
CA ASN A 351 8.30 17.07 -10.42
C ASN A 351 7.11 16.97 -9.45
N ILE A 352 6.44 18.12 -9.22
CA ILE A 352 5.32 18.19 -8.28
C ILE A 352 4.03 17.76 -8.99
N ALA A 353 3.90 16.45 -9.15
CA ALA A 353 2.79 15.82 -9.85
C ALA A 353 2.57 14.38 -9.38
N PHE A 354 1.39 13.85 -9.68
CA PHE A 354 1.12 12.41 -9.66
C PHE A 354 1.19 11.88 -11.10
N ASP A 355 2.32 11.27 -11.44
CA ASP A 355 2.56 10.74 -12.79
C ASP A 355 3.15 9.31 -12.71
N LYS A 356 2.30 8.33 -13.02
CA LYS A 356 2.69 6.91 -12.98
C LYS A 356 3.68 6.51 -14.09
N PHE A 357 3.63 7.20 -15.23
CA PHE A 357 4.53 6.93 -16.36
C PHE A 357 5.92 7.48 -16.07
N LEU A 358 6.00 8.72 -15.58
CA LEU A 358 7.27 9.29 -15.12
C LEU A 358 7.86 8.47 -13.97
N ALA A 359 7.03 7.97 -13.04
CA ALA A 359 7.49 7.12 -11.95
C ALA A 359 8.24 5.88 -12.47
N LYS A 360 7.70 5.16 -13.47
CA LYS A 360 8.37 4.00 -14.08
C LYS A 360 9.69 4.39 -14.75
N ARG A 361 9.71 5.50 -15.48
CA ARG A 361 10.96 6.00 -16.09
C ARG A 361 12.00 6.36 -15.04
N ILE A 362 11.61 6.97 -13.90
CA ILE A 362 12.51 7.24 -12.79
C ILE A 362 13.05 5.95 -12.17
N TYR A 363 12.21 4.93 -11.90
CA TYR A 363 12.69 3.63 -11.42
C TYR A 363 13.66 2.96 -12.40
N ALA A 364 13.40 3.05 -13.70
CA ALA A 364 14.23 2.43 -14.73
C ALA A 364 15.57 3.15 -14.96
N SER A 365 15.70 4.42 -14.55
CA SER A 365 16.80 5.31 -14.91
C SER A 365 17.72 5.65 -13.75
N SER A 366 17.18 5.74 -12.51
CA SER A 366 17.94 6.18 -11.35
C SER A 366 18.92 5.11 -10.85
N ASP A 367 19.91 5.54 -10.09
CA ASP A 367 20.89 4.64 -9.48
C ASP A 367 20.51 4.31 -8.02
N ILE A 368 20.07 5.31 -7.27
CA ILE A 368 19.73 5.22 -5.85
C ILE A 368 18.28 5.63 -5.67
N PHE A 369 17.54 4.90 -4.83
CA PHE A 369 16.18 5.24 -4.42
C PHE A 369 16.11 5.50 -2.92
N LEU A 370 15.80 6.73 -2.52
CA LEU A 370 15.84 7.17 -1.13
C LEU A 370 14.45 7.11 -0.48
N MET A 371 14.34 6.37 0.64
CA MET A 371 13.13 6.29 1.47
C MET A 371 13.45 6.45 2.96
N PRO A 372 13.55 7.68 3.48
CA PRO A 372 13.90 7.96 4.87
C PRO A 372 12.69 7.97 5.81
N SER A 373 11.67 7.20 5.52
CA SER A 373 10.36 7.27 6.18
C SER A 373 10.43 7.16 7.70
N LYS A 374 9.67 7.99 8.40
CA LYS A 374 9.48 7.92 9.84
C LYS A 374 8.68 6.67 10.24
N SER A 375 7.72 6.30 9.41
CA SER A 375 6.95 5.06 9.51
C SER A 375 6.57 4.62 8.10
N GLU A 376 6.75 3.34 7.81
CA GLU A 376 6.39 2.74 6.52
C GLU A 376 5.82 1.35 6.75
N PRO A 377 4.50 1.19 6.83
CA PRO A 377 3.87 -0.10 7.13
C PRO A 377 4.40 -1.25 6.27
N CYS A 378 4.46 -1.05 4.96
CA CYS A 378 5.08 -1.96 4.02
C CYS A 378 6.05 -1.22 3.09
N GLY A 379 5.55 -0.22 2.37
CA GLY A 379 6.23 0.34 1.22
C GLY A 379 6.24 -0.62 0.03
N LEU A 380 6.01 -0.10 -1.16
CA LEU A 380 6.13 -0.85 -2.41
C LEU A 380 7.27 -0.27 -3.27
N ALA A 381 7.52 1.02 -3.15
CA ALA A 381 8.46 1.76 -3.99
C ALA A 381 9.90 1.24 -3.89
N GLN A 382 10.36 0.80 -2.70
CA GLN A 382 11.67 0.19 -2.52
C GLN A 382 11.79 -1.17 -3.23
N MET A 383 10.71 -1.95 -3.24
CA MET A 383 10.69 -3.25 -3.93
C MET A 383 10.65 -3.05 -5.46
N ILE A 384 9.83 -2.08 -5.92
CA ILE A 384 9.77 -1.71 -7.33
C ILE A 384 11.13 -1.18 -7.80
N SER A 385 11.72 -0.23 -7.06
CA SER A 385 13.04 0.33 -7.41
C SER A 385 14.12 -0.76 -7.49
N ALA A 386 14.16 -1.68 -6.53
CA ALA A 386 15.07 -2.83 -6.54
C ALA A 386 14.85 -3.72 -7.76
N ARG A 387 13.60 -3.99 -8.13
CA ARG A 387 13.24 -4.76 -9.34
C ARG A 387 13.77 -4.12 -10.61
N TYR A 388 13.79 -2.77 -10.69
CA TYR A 388 14.37 -2.00 -11.80
C TYR A 388 15.88 -1.73 -11.63
N GLY A 389 16.54 -2.33 -10.65
CA GLY A 389 17.97 -2.18 -10.42
C GLY A 389 18.38 -0.78 -9.93
N THR A 390 17.45 -0.04 -9.38
CA THR A 390 17.69 1.20 -8.62
C THR A 390 17.83 0.82 -7.18
N VAL A 391 19.03 1.00 -6.61
CA VAL A 391 19.38 0.46 -5.29
C VAL A 391 18.71 1.27 -4.18
N PRO A 392 17.91 0.64 -3.30
CA PRO A 392 17.26 1.36 -2.21
C PRO A 392 18.25 1.80 -1.13
N VAL A 393 18.09 3.04 -0.66
CA VAL A 393 18.66 3.57 0.59
C VAL A 393 17.48 3.88 1.50
N VAL A 394 17.30 3.11 2.57
CA VAL A 394 16.07 3.14 3.35
C VAL A 394 16.34 3.23 4.85
N ARG A 395 15.40 3.83 5.59
CA ARG A 395 15.39 3.69 7.04
C ARG A 395 14.85 2.33 7.45
N GLU A 396 15.42 1.76 8.49
CA GLU A 396 15.01 0.48 9.07
C GLU A 396 13.70 0.62 9.86
N THR A 397 12.55 0.62 9.15
CA THR A 397 11.21 0.69 9.75
C THR A 397 10.21 -0.12 8.92
N GLY A 398 9.29 -0.81 9.58
CA GLY A 398 8.22 -1.59 8.95
C GLY A 398 8.68 -2.44 7.78
N GLY A 399 7.97 -2.38 6.65
CA GLY A 399 8.30 -3.18 5.49
C GLY A 399 9.60 -2.79 4.79
N LEU A 400 10.18 -1.62 5.05
CA LEU A 400 11.52 -1.27 4.57
C LEU A 400 12.57 -2.18 5.21
N TYR A 401 12.48 -2.37 6.54
CA TYR A 401 13.34 -3.31 7.27
C TYR A 401 13.19 -4.76 6.78
N ASP A 402 11.95 -5.19 6.49
CA ASP A 402 11.68 -6.56 6.08
C ASP A 402 12.16 -6.86 4.65
N SER A 403 12.00 -5.90 3.73
CA SER A 403 12.28 -6.08 2.30
C SER A 403 13.72 -5.72 1.90
N ILE A 404 14.38 -4.77 2.58
CA ILE A 404 15.71 -4.31 2.23
C ILE A 404 16.71 -4.70 3.32
N LYS A 405 17.76 -5.41 2.91
CA LYS A 405 18.85 -5.85 3.79
C LYS A 405 20.13 -5.10 3.42
N PRO A 406 20.88 -4.60 4.44
CA PRO A 406 22.12 -3.87 4.19
C PRO A 406 23.12 -4.76 3.46
N TYR A 407 23.77 -4.21 2.44
CA TYR A 407 24.83 -4.91 1.74
C TYR A 407 26.06 -5.07 2.64
N ASN A 408 26.55 -6.30 2.73
CA ASN A 408 27.79 -6.66 3.41
C ASN A 408 28.87 -7.01 2.39
N PRO A 409 29.96 -6.21 2.31
CA PRO A 409 31.05 -6.45 1.34
C PRO A 409 31.81 -7.76 1.57
N GLU A 410 31.82 -8.31 2.79
CA GLU A 410 32.52 -9.54 3.14
C GLU A 410 31.80 -10.79 2.61
N THR A 411 30.47 -10.74 2.58
CA THR A 411 29.63 -11.88 2.17
C THR A 411 28.99 -11.70 0.81
N ASP A 412 29.08 -10.51 0.21
CA ASP A 412 28.36 -10.11 -1.00
C ASP A 412 26.83 -10.23 -0.89
N GLN A 413 26.29 -10.26 0.32
CA GLN A 413 24.85 -10.34 0.60
C GLN A 413 24.24 -8.97 0.89
N GLY A 414 22.91 -8.90 0.78
CA GLY A 414 22.15 -7.66 0.93
C GLY A 414 21.79 -7.06 -0.42
N ASN A 415 20.69 -6.28 -0.43
CA ASN A 415 20.04 -5.76 -1.63
C ASN A 415 19.84 -4.24 -1.62
N GLY A 416 20.42 -3.54 -0.63
CA GLY A 416 20.33 -2.09 -0.48
C GLY A 416 21.25 -1.55 0.61
N ILE A 417 21.04 -0.31 0.98
CA ILE A 417 21.75 0.36 2.07
C ILE A 417 20.72 0.81 3.11
N THR A 418 21.01 0.66 4.39
CA THR A 418 20.05 0.99 5.45
C THR A 418 20.66 1.92 6.50
N PHE A 419 19.80 2.63 7.23
CA PHE A 419 20.14 3.38 8.44
C PHE A 419 19.02 3.22 9.48
N ALA A 420 19.36 3.18 10.76
CA ALA A 420 18.41 2.82 11.82
C ALA A 420 17.68 4.02 12.41
N THR A 421 18.40 5.09 12.77
CA THR A 421 17.84 6.22 13.51
C THR A 421 17.10 7.19 12.59
N TYR A 422 16.03 7.80 13.10
CA TYR A 422 15.35 8.89 12.39
C TYR A 422 16.15 10.19 12.57
N ASN A 423 17.26 10.31 11.83
CA ASN A 423 18.21 11.39 11.91
C ASN A 423 18.77 11.76 10.53
N ALA A 424 18.86 13.07 10.23
CA ALA A 424 19.28 13.56 8.93
C ALA A 424 20.74 13.21 8.60
N HIS A 425 21.64 13.23 9.59
CA HIS A 425 23.05 12.91 9.37
C HIS A 425 23.28 11.41 9.20
N ASP A 426 22.53 10.55 9.90
CA ASP A 426 22.59 9.10 9.69
C ASP A 426 22.07 8.72 8.30
N MET A 427 21.01 9.40 7.82
CA MET A 427 20.55 9.29 6.45
C MET A 427 21.65 9.73 5.47
N LEU A 428 22.29 10.87 5.71
CA LEU A 428 23.36 11.39 4.86
C LEU A 428 24.56 10.44 4.82
N ASP A 429 24.95 9.86 5.96
CA ASP A 429 25.99 8.83 6.03
C ASP A 429 25.61 7.59 5.18
N ALA A 430 24.35 7.14 5.22
CA ALA A 430 23.89 6.05 4.37
C ALA A 430 23.98 6.42 2.86
N ILE A 431 23.70 7.66 2.51
CA ILE A 431 23.89 8.17 1.15
C ILE A 431 25.38 8.16 0.78
N TRP A 432 26.28 8.61 1.66
CA TRP A 432 27.74 8.58 1.40
C TRP A 432 28.25 7.15 1.22
N ARG A 433 27.77 6.19 2.01
CA ARG A 433 28.09 4.77 1.81
C ARG A 433 27.59 4.27 0.46
N ALA A 434 26.39 4.66 0.05
CA ALA A 434 25.85 4.29 -1.26
C ALA A 434 26.70 4.88 -2.41
N LEU A 435 27.15 6.14 -2.30
CA LEU A 435 28.01 6.77 -3.29
C LEU A 435 29.41 6.14 -3.34
N ALA A 436 29.96 5.75 -2.20
CA ALA A 436 31.22 5.01 -2.14
C ALA A 436 31.10 3.66 -2.88
N PHE A 437 30.02 2.90 -2.65
CA PHE A 437 29.74 1.66 -3.40
C PHE A 437 29.49 1.93 -4.89
N TYR A 438 28.81 3.04 -5.23
CA TYR A 438 28.57 3.41 -6.63
C TYR A 438 29.85 3.66 -7.41
N SER A 439 30.85 4.26 -6.73
CA SER A 439 32.18 4.53 -7.30
C SER A 439 32.98 3.24 -7.55
N ASP A 440 32.77 2.20 -6.72
CA ASP A 440 33.31 0.85 -6.95
C ASP A 440 32.36 0.05 -7.87
N LYS A 441 32.58 0.16 -9.18
CA LYS A 441 31.69 -0.43 -10.18
C LYS A 441 31.48 -1.96 -10.02
N PRO A 442 32.49 -2.77 -9.68
CA PRO A 442 32.33 -4.19 -9.34
C PRO A 442 31.36 -4.41 -8.16
N VAL A 443 31.53 -3.69 -7.06
CA VAL A 443 30.65 -3.78 -5.88
C VAL A 443 29.24 -3.32 -6.22
N TRP A 444 29.09 -2.17 -6.87
CA TRP A 444 27.79 -1.66 -7.28
C TRP A 444 27.01 -2.63 -8.16
N LYS A 445 27.69 -3.30 -9.08
CA LYS A 445 27.10 -4.34 -9.92
C LYS A 445 26.55 -5.50 -9.10
N LYS A 446 27.22 -5.91 -8.00
CA LYS A 446 26.75 -6.98 -7.11
C LYS A 446 25.49 -6.55 -6.36
N ILE A 447 25.51 -5.37 -5.72
CA ILE A 447 24.36 -4.82 -4.98
C ILE A 447 23.14 -4.74 -5.90
N ARG A 448 23.29 -4.12 -7.07
CA ARG A 448 22.22 -4.00 -8.05
C ARG A 448 21.68 -5.36 -8.51
N LYS A 449 22.56 -6.32 -8.74
CA LYS A 449 22.15 -7.68 -9.10
C LYS A 449 21.37 -8.36 -7.99
N ASN A 450 21.77 -8.19 -6.73
CA ASN A 450 21.06 -8.71 -5.57
C ASN A 450 19.67 -8.06 -5.46
N ALA A 451 19.59 -6.73 -5.61
CA ALA A 451 18.33 -6.00 -5.62
C ALA A 451 17.36 -6.56 -6.68
N MET A 452 17.81 -6.68 -7.95
CA MET A 452 16.99 -7.19 -9.06
C MET A 452 16.58 -8.66 -8.91
N LYS A 453 17.33 -9.45 -8.13
CA LYS A 453 17.05 -10.88 -7.89
C LYS A 453 16.23 -11.15 -6.64
N SER A 454 15.98 -10.13 -5.82
CA SER A 454 15.15 -10.27 -4.63
C SER A 454 13.74 -10.73 -5.02
N ASP A 455 13.22 -11.71 -4.30
CA ASP A 455 11.85 -12.19 -4.50
C ASP A 455 10.87 -11.28 -3.76
N PHE A 456 10.22 -10.43 -4.51
CA PHE A 456 9.14 -9.56 -4.06
C PHE A 456 7.78 -9.96 -4.65
N THR A 457 7.66 -11.21 -5.12
CA THR A 457 6.39 -11.73 -5.65
C THR A 457 5.36 -11.93 -4.54
N TRP A 458 4.09 -11.90 -4.92
CA TRP A 458 2.99 -12.21 -4.02
C TRP A 458 2.92 -13.70 -3.62
N GLY A 459 3.62 -14.60 -4.32
CA GLY A 459 3.55 -16.04 -4.11
C GLY A 459 3.91 -16.49 -2.69
N ARG A 460 4.88 -15.81 -2.05
CA ARG A 460 5.22 -16.04 -0.64
C ARG A 460 4.08 -15.60 0.28
N SER A 461 3.63 -14.35 0.13
CA SER A 461 2.59 -13.77 0.96
C SER A 461 1.27 -14.54 0.83
N ALA A 462 0.92 -14.96 -0.39
CA ALA A 462 -0.28 -15.77 -0.65
C ALA A 462 -0.26 -17.08 0.13
N LYS A 463 0.89 -17.77 0.21
CA LYS A 463 1.03 -19.00 1.00
C LYS A 463 0.83 -18.73 2.49
N GLU A 464 1.44 -17.67 3.03
CA GLU A 464 1.28 -17.28 4.43
C GLU A 464 -0.18 -16.97 4.76
N TYR A 465 -0.91 -16.27 3.88
CA TYR A 465 -2.36 -16.02 4.04
C TYR A 465 -3.19 -17.30 3.92
N LEU A 466 -2.89 -18.20 2.98
CA LEU A 466 -3.59 -19.49 2.86
C LEU A 466 -3.41 -20.35 4.11
N ASP A 467 -2.21 -20.36 4.68
CA ASP A 467 -1.95 -21.08 5.93
C ASP A 467 -2.70 -20.44 7.10
N LEU A 468 -2.78 -19.10 7.17
CA LEU A 468 -3.61 -18.40 8.14
C LEU A 468 -5.08 -18.81 8.00
N TYR A 469 -5.65 -18.77 6.79
CA TYR A 469 -7.06 -19.13 6.57
C TYR A 469 -7.38 -20.60 6.86
N LYS A 470 -6.42 -21.51 6.66
CA LYS A 470 -6.61 -22.94 6.99
C LYS A 470 -6.70 -23.18 8.49
N ASN A 471 -6.00 -22.36 9.29
CA ASN A 471 -5.92 -22.51 10.74
C ASN A 471 -7.07 -21.81 11.50
N LEU A 472 -7.99 -21.14 10.80
CA LEU A 472 -9.21 -20.53 11.33
C LEU A 472 -10.40 -21.50 11.26
#